data_31e40770bc68eed8eab3f0e76c7e195c
#
_entry.id   31e40770bc68eed8eab3f0e76c7e195c
#
_cell.length_a   1.000
_cell.length_b   1.000
_cell.length_c   1.000
_cell.angle_alpha   90.00
_cell.angle_beta   90.00
_cell.angle_gamma   90.00
#
_symmetry.space_group_name_H-M   'P 1'
#
loop_
_entity.id
_entity.type
_entity.pdbx_description
1 polymer ?
#
loop_
_entity_poly.entity_id
_entity_poly.type
_entity_poly.pdbx_seq_one_letter_code
_entity_poly.pdbx_strand_id
1 'polypeptide(L)'
;MTAFPALLRAASAALLLAGPAVAGLGSLPFPIPPLVSPAAAAEAGPFVPGLTDVPVMPGLASAESEPLVFDKPGGRIVQAVLAGRVPRPAVLAFYDQTLPQLGWRRTRDRIYVREGEELRLEFPAAAPDTAVRFILTPR
;
A
#
# COMPACT_ATOMS: atom_id res chain seq x y z
N MET A 1 38.83 -6.21 -45.54
CA MET A 1 38.71 -6.01 -47.01
C MET A 1 37.32 -5.52 -47.28
N THR A 2 37.19 -4.22 -47.48
CA THR A 2 36.61 -3.56 -48.67
C THR A 2 35.15 -3.87 -48.88
N ALA A 3 34.21 -2.97 -49.07
CA ALA A 3 34.24 -1.54 -49.30
C ALA A 3 32.76 -1.06 -49.26
N PHE A 4 32.54 0.12 -48.83
CA PHE A 4 31.45 1.03 -49.22
C PHE A 4 31.52 1.32 -50.73
N PRO A 5 30.42 1.71 -51.40
CA PRO A 5 29.91 3.06 -51.34
C PRO A 5 28.37 3.13 -51.49
N ALA A 6 27.67 4.08 -50.94
CA ALA A 6 27.51 5.49 -51.21
C ALA A 6 26.75 5.86 -52.50
N LEU A 7 25.87 6.87 -52.31
CA LEU A 7 25.32 7.79 -53.29
C LEU A 7 23.98 7.34 -53.96
N LEU A 8 22.97 8.15 -54.18
CA LEU A 8 22.92 9.59 -54.34
C LEU A 8 21.44 10.01 -54.56
N ARG A 9 21.06 11.18 -54.06
CA ARG A 9 20.27 12.24 -54.68
C ARG A 9 18.87 11.87 -55.23
N ALA A 10 17.94 12.69 -55.21
CA ALA A 10 17.69 14.11 -55.02
C ALA A 10 16.21 14.40 -55.31
N ALA A 11 15.78 15.43 -54.72
CA ALA A 11 15.20 16.63 -55.29
C ALA A 11 13.68 16.64 -55.55
N SER A 12 13.08 17.53 -54.80
CA SER A 12 12.24 18.64 -55.27
C SER A 12 10.94 18.32 -55.97
N ALA A 13 9.86 18.74 -55.35
CA ALA A 13 8.94 19.71 -55.97
C ALA A 13 7.96 20.24 -54.92
N ALA A 14 8.05 21.53 -54.71
CA ALA A 14 7.02 22.33 -54.08
C ALA A 14 5.80 22.39 -55.02
N LEU A 15 4.64 22.25 -54.42
CA LEU A 15 3.42 22.76 -55.06
C LEU A 15 2.60 23.46 -53.99
N LEU A 16 2.68 24.75 -53.99
CA LEU A 16 1.74 25.68 -53.38
C LEU A 16 0.39 25.53 -54.05
N LEU A 17 -0.61 25.23 -53.30
CA LEU A 17 -1.98 25.54 -53.64
C LEU A 17 -2.67 26.15 -52.45
N ALA A 18 -2.84 27.45 -52.57
CA ALA A 18 -3.72 28.22 -51.73
C ALA A 18 -5.16 27.81 -51.95
N GLY A 19 -5.85 27.55 -50.89
CA GLY A 19 -7.30 27.37 -50.92
C GLY A 19 -7.90 27.97 -49.64
N PRO A 20 -9.14 28.44 -49.67
CA PRO A 20 -9.58 29.58 -48.92
C PRO A 20 -9.91 29.29 -47.47
N ALA A 21 -9.79 30.34 -46.69
CA ALA A 21 -10.27 30.46 -45.32
C ALA A 21 -11.74 30.07 -45.22
N VAL A 22 -12.01 29.08 -44.37
CA VAL A 22 -13.30 28.94 -43.75
C VAL A 22 -13.16 29.40 -42.30
N ALA A 23 -13.52 30.65 -42.11
CA ALA A 23 -13.87 31.14 -40.80
C ALA A 23 -15.16 30.41 -40.38
N GLY A 24 -15.14 29.77 -39.26
CA GLY A 24 -16.36 29.17 -38.79
C GLY A 24 -16.19 28.39 -37.51
N LEU A 25 -16.58 29.06 -36.44
CA LEU A 25 -17.25 28.50 -35.29
C LEU A 25 -16.40 27.81 -34.21
N GLY A 26 -16.15 28.60 -33.17
CA GLY A 26 -16.52 28.19 -31.83
C GLY A 26 -15.68 27.04 -31.29
N SER A 27 -14.45 27.36 -30.97
CA SER A 27 -13.80 26.64 -29.87
C SER A 27 -14.60 26.89 -28.61
N LEU A 28 -15.54 26.05 -28.34
CA LEU A 28 -16.03 25.89 -27.00
C LEU A 28 -14.85 25.39 -26.19
N PRO A 29 -14.41 26.13 -25.17
CA PRO A 29 -13.48 25.60 -24.20
C PRO A 29 -14.24 24.51 -23.44
N PHE A 30 -14.10 23.27 -23.84
CA PHE A 30 -14.37 22.18 -22.95
C PHE A 30 -13.37 22.37 -21.80
N PRO A 31 -13.85 22.64 -20.56
CA PRO A 31 -12.95 22.53 -19.43
C PRO A 31 -12.50 21.07 -19.40
N ILE A 32 -11.27 20.86 -19.80
CA ILE A 32 -10.59 19.60 -19.52
C ILE A 32 -10.60 19.54 -18.00
N PRO A 33 -11.36 18.62 -17.39
CA PRO A 33 -11.24 18.44 -15.95
C PRO A 33 -9.74 18.16 -15.72
N PRO A 34 -9.12 18.77 -14.72
CA PRO A 34 -7.78 18.39 -14.34
C PRO A 34 -7.84 16.87 -14.18
N LEU A 35 -7.00 16.16 -14.92
CA LEU A 35 -6.65 14.80 -14.55
C LEU A 35 -6.09 14.92 -13.15
N VAL A 36 -7.01 14.88 -12.18
CA VAL A 36 -6.66 14.48 -10.85
C VAL A 36 -6.17 13.06 -11.05
N SER A 37 -4.87 12.91 -11.29
CA SER A 37 -4.23 11.69 -10.92
C SER A 37 -4.77 11.40 -9.53
N PRO A 38 -5.41 10.30 -9.28
CA PRO A 38 -5.52 9.83 -7.93
C PRO A 38 -4.06 9.79 -7.49
N ALA A 39 -3.60 10.84 -6.80
CA ALA A 39 -2.51 10.68 -5.89
C ALA A 39 -2.88 9.38 -5.23
N ALA A 40 -2.06 8.36 -5.47
CA ALA A 40 -2.21 7.13 -4.76
C ALA A 40 -2.24 7.59 -3.31
N ALA A 41 -3.44 7.81 -2.80
CA ALA A 41 -3.67 7.65 -1.40
C ALA A 41 -3.02 6.30 -1.20
N ALA A 42 -1.83 6.29 -0.61
CA ALA A 42 -1.27 5.08 -0.07
C ALA A 42 -2.44 4.57 0.74
N GLU A 43 -3.18 3.65 0.15
CA GLU A 43 -4.32 3.04 0.81
C GLU A 43 -3.68 2.46 2.03
N ALA A 44 -3.93 3.12 3.15
CA ALA A 44 -3.63 2.52 4.42
C ALA A 44 -4.30 1.17 4.31
N GLY A 45 -3.49 0.14 4.12
CA GLY A 45 -3.98 -1.20 3.87
C GLY A 45 -4.99 -1.55 4.96
N PRO A 46 -5.86 -2.51 4.77
CA PRO A 46 -6.86 -2.83 5.77
C PRO A 46 -6.18 -2.95 7.13
N PHE A 47 -6.83 -2.45 8.14
CA PHE A 47 -6.33 -2.57 9.51
C PHE A 47 -6.57 -3.98 10.04
N VAL A 48 -5.76 -4.39 10.99
CA VAL A 48 -5.95 -5.64 11.72
C VAL A 48 -7.34 -5.61 12.38
N PRO A 49 -8.18 -6.62 12.19
CA PRO A 49 -9.52 -6.64 12.77
C PRO A 49 -9.51 -6.33 14.27
N GLY A 50 -10.33 -5.38 14.69
CA GLY A 50 -10.38 -4.91 16.08
C GLY A 50 -9.27 -3.94 16.50
N LEU A 51 -8.26 -3.70 15.66
CA LEU A 51 -7.15 -2.78 15.89
C LEU A 51 -7.15 -1.71 14.80
N THR A 52 -7.79 -0.58 15.05
CA THR A 52 -8.05 0.47 14.05
C THR A 52 -6.80 1.23 13.60
N ASP A 53 -5.68 1.01 14.26
CA ASP A 53 -4.44 1.75 14.08
C ASP A 53 -3.22 0.84 13.82
N VAL A 54 -3.45 -0.46 13.65
CA VAL A 54 -2.41 -1.42 13.27
C VAL A 54 -2.68 -1.90 11.85
N PRO A 55 -1.87 -1.54 10.86
CA PRO A 55 -2.10 -1.94 9.48
C PRO A 55 -1.82 -3.42 9.27
N VAL A 56 -2.56 -4.02 8.36
CA VAL A 56 -2.28 -5.37 7.88
C VAL A 56 -1.07 -5.33 6.95
N MET A 57 -0.07 -6.16 7.20
CA MET A 57 1.05 -6.31 6.29
C MET A 57 0.58 -6.88 4.94
N PRO A 58 1.03 -6.32 3.81
CA PRO A 58 0.76 -6.92 2.50
C PRO A 58 1.16 -8.40 2.44
N GLY A 59 0.26 -9.23 1.93
CA GLY A 59 0.46 -10.68 1.89
C GLY A 59 -0.11 -11.45 3.09
N LEU A 60 -0.56 -10.75 4.12
CA LEU A 60 -1.35 -11.33 5.20
C LEU A 60 -2.84 -11.03 5.01
N ALA A 61 -3.68 -11.92 5.45
CA ALA A 61 -5.13 -11.76 5.49
C ALA A 61 -5.68 -12.28 6.81
N SER A 62 -6.88 -11.83 7.20
CA SER A 62 -7.53 -12.34 8.39
C SER A 62 -7.75 -13.85 8.26
N ALA A 63 -7.27 -14.59 9.25
CA ALA A 63 -7.47 -16.04 9.33
C ALA A 63 -8.75 -16.41 10.09
N GLU A 64 -9.34 -15.45 10.77
CA GLU A 64 -10.58 -15.60 11.53
C GLU A 64 -11.65 -14.66 10.98
N SER A 65 -12.90 -15.08 11.05
CA SER A 65 -14.03 -14.30 10.55
C SER A 65 -14.25 -13.03 11.36
N GLU A 66 -13.99 -13.07 12.66
CA GLU A 66 -14.14 -11.95 13.58
C GLU A 66 -13.05 -11.95 14.63
N PRO A 67 -12.56 -10.77 15.04
CA PRO A 67 -11.63 -10.65 16.14
C PRO A 67 -12.35 -10.97 17.46
N LEU A 68 -11.62 -11.54 18.39
CA LEU A 68 -12.11 -11.73 19.74
C LEU A 68 -11.90 -10.42 20.53
N VAL A 69 -12.98 -9.79 20.93
CA VAL A 69 -12.96 -8.53 21.67
C VAL A 69 -13.64 -8.71 23.01
N PHE A 70 -12.96 -8.37 24.10
CA PHE A 70 -13.48 -8.36 25.44
C PHE A 70 -13.33 -6.99 26.06
N ASP A 71 -14.41 -6.38 26.48
CA ASP A 71 -14.39 -5.15 27.24
C ASP A 71 -14.24 -5.43 28.74
N LYS A 72 -13.31 -4.72 29.37
CA LYS A 72 -13.05 -4.77 30.80
C LYS A 72 -13.06 -3.34 31.39
N PRO A 73 -13.30 -3.17 32.69
CA PRO A 73 -13.25 -1.84 33.32
C PRO A 73 -11.92 -1.10 33.14
N GLY A 74 -10.82 -1.83 32.96
CA GLY A 74 -9.48 -1.27 32.72
C GLY A 74 -9.12 -1.04 31.25
N GLY A 75 -10.01 -1.37 30.30
CA GLY A 75 -9.77 -1.30 28.87
C GLY A 75 -10.18 -2.58 28.15
N ARG A 76 -9.99 -2.57 26.84
CA ARG A 76 -10.39 -3.69 25.99
C ARG A 76 -9.24 -4.68 25.78
N ILE A 77 -9.58 -5.94 25.63
CA ILE A 77 -8.66 -6.98 25.13
C ILE A 77 -9.11 -7.32 23.73
N VAL A 78 -8.18 -7.31 22.79
CA VAL A 78 -8.45 -7.68 21.40
C VAL A 78 -7.49 -8.77 21.00
N GLN A 79 -8.01 -9.81 20.35
CA GLN A 79 -7.20 -10.84 19.70
C GLN A 79 -7.62 -10.95 18.25
N ALA A 80 -6.65 -10.94 17.35
CA ALA A 80 -6.85 -11.16 15.93
C ALA A 80 -5.73 -12.03 15.37
N VAL A 81 -6.05 -12.87 14.41
CA VAL A 81 -5.07 -13.73 13.75
C VAL A 81 -5.04 -13.41 12.26
N LEU A 82 -3.87 -13.12 11.76
CA LEU A 82 -3.59 -12.99 10.33
C LEU A 82 -2.72 -14.16 9.88
N ALA A 83 -2.91 -14.59 8.65
CA ALA A 83 -2.08 -15.62 8.04
C ALA A 83 -1.76 -15.28 6.59
N GLY A 84 -0.65 -15.79 6.10
CA GLY A 84 -0.24 -15.62 4.70
C GLY A 84 1.11 -16.27 4.40
N ARG A 85 1.42 -16.32 3.12
CA ARG A 85 2.68 -16.89 2.61
C ARG A 85 3.83 -15.89 2.67
N VAL A 86 4.06 -15.32 3.84
CA VAL A 86 5.11 -14.34 4.08
C VAL A 86 6.09 -14.92 5.11
N PRO A 87 7.39 -14.82 4.91
CA PRO A 87 8.36 -15.30 5.89
C PRO A 87 8.19 -14.59 7.23
N ARG A 88 8.24 -15.32 8.32
CA ARG A 88 8.15 -14.77 9.68
C ARG A 88 9.11 -13.61 9.94
N PRO A 89 10.40 -13.66 9.51
CA PRO A 89 11.31 -12.52 9.67
C PRO A 89 10.83 -11.25 8.95
N ALA A 90 10.18 -11.39 7.79
CA ALA A 90 9.63 -10.25 7.06
C ALA A 90 8.44 -9.62 7.82
N VAL A 91 7.59 -10.42 8.44
CA VAL A 91 6.50 -9.94 9.29
C VAL A 91 7.04 -9.14 10.48
N LEU A 92 8.05 -9.68 11.16
CA LEU A 92 8.70 -8.99 12.29
C LEU A 92 9.33 -7.67 11.84
N ALA A 93 10.09 -7.66 10.73
CA ALA A 93 10.71 -6.46 10.21
C ALA A 93 9.68 -5.38 9.83
N PHE A 94 8.56 -5.78 9.23
CA PHE A 94 7.49 -4.86 8.88
C PHE A 94 6.91 -4.17 10.11
N TYR A 95 6.55 -4.90 11.14
CA TYR A 95 5.97 -4.33 12.36
C TYR A 95 6.99 -3.59 13.21
N ASP A 96 8.25 -4.03 13.25
CA ASP A 96 9.33 -3.31 13.92
C ASP A 96 9.60 -1.92 13.31
N GLN A 97 9.32 -1.74 12.02
CA GLN A 97 9.45 -0.46 11.31
C GLN A 97 8.16 0.37 11.38
N THR A 98 7.01 -0.27 11.28
CA THR A 98 5.72 0.42 11.14
C THR A 98 5.15 0.87 12.47
N LEU A 99 5.18 0.04 13.49
CA LEU A 99 4.57 0.34 14.79
C LEU A 99 5.18 1.58 15.47
N PRO A 100 6.51 1.81 15.45
CA PRO A 100 7.08 3.03 16.00
C PRO A 100 6.58 4.31 15.32
N GLN A 101 6.31 4.28 14.03
CA GLN A 101 5.75 5.41 13.28
C GLN A 101 4.31 5.75 13.71
N LEU A 102 3.62 4.79 14.28
CA LEU A 102 2.26 4.91 14.82
C LEU A 102 2.23 5.20 16.33
N GLY A 103 3.37 5.52 16.92
CA GLY A 103 3.50 5.87 18.33
C GLY A 103 3.69 4.69 19.28
N TRP A 104 3.80 3.49 18.77
CA TRP A 104 4.11 2.31 19.58
C TRP A 104 5.60 2.26 19.91
N ARG A 105 5.93 1.99 21.16
CA ARG A 105 7.32 1.80 21.59
C ARG A 105 7.59 0.33 21.89
N ARG A 106 8.57 -0.23 21.23
CA ARG A 106 9.04 -1.58 21.52
C ARG A 106 9.68 -1.63 22.89
N THR A 107 9.19 -2.48 23.76
CA THR A 107 9.73 -2.67 25.11
C THR A 107 10.51 -3.97 25.24
N ARG A 108 10.06 -5.01 24.54
CA ARG A 108 10.70 -6.32 24.49
C ARG A 108 10.53 -6.92 23.08
N ASP A 109 11.09 -8.08 22.87
CA ASP A 109 10.87 -8.81 21.64
C ASP A 109 9.37 -9.02 21.41
N ARG A 110 8.84 -8.53 20.28
CA ARG A 110 7.44 -8.63 19.89
C ARG A 110 6.41 -8.03 20.85
N ILE A 111 6.85 -7.14 21.74
CA ILE A 111 5.97 -6.43 22.68
C ILE A 111 6.14 -4.93 22.51
N TYR A 112 5.03 -4.26 22.25
CA TYR A 112 4.95 -2.82 22.02
C TYR A 112 3.95 -2.20 22.98
N VAL A 113 4.23 -0.98 23.42
CA VAL A 113 3.35 -0.24 24.33
C VAL A 113 3.03 1.13 23.78
N ARG A 114 1.80 1.57 23.97
CA ARG A 114 1.32 2.90 23.67
C ARG A 114 0.11 3.25 24.54
N GLU A 115 0.09 4.46 25.08
CA GLU A 115 -1.07 5.04 25.79
C GLU A 115 -1.76 4.13 26.82
N GLY A 116 -0.98 3.34 27.55
CA GLY A 116 -1.50 2.41 28.56
C GLY A 116 -1.99 1.08 28.01
N GLU A 117 -1.73 0.82 26.74
CA GLU A 117 -2.00 -0.47 26.08
C GLU A 117 -0.70 -1.21 25.77
N GLU A 118 -0.76 -2.51 25.78
CA GLU A 118 0.32 -3.41 25.36
C GLU A 118 -0.16 -4.27 24.18
N LEU A 119 0.57 -4.18 23.06
CA LEU A 119 0.37 -5.00 21.88
C LEU A 119 1.44 -6.08 21.84
N ARG A 120 1.03 -7.33 21.80
CA ARG A 120 1.91 -8.49 21.67
C ARG A 120 1.67 -9.20 20.35
N LEU A 121 2.76 -9.56 19.67
CA LEU A 121 2.73 -10.38 18.48
C LEU A 121 3.20 -11.78 18.82
N GLU A 122 2.36 -12.77 18.56
CA GLU A 122 2.67 -14.18 18.74
C GLU A 122 2.64 -14.91 17.41
N PHE A 123 3.53 -15.87 17.25
CA PHE A 123 3.56 -16.73 16.07
C PHE A 123 3.22 -18.14 16.52
N PRO A 124 1.93 -18.51 16.47
CA PRO A 124 1.55 -19.90 16.78
C PRO A 124 2.27 -20.84 15.82
N ALA A 125 2.78 -21.94 16.37
CA ALA A 125 3.40 -22.98 15.58
C ALA A 125 2.32 -23.70 14.80
N ALA A 126 2.54 -23.85 13.53
CA ALA A 126 1.90 -24.73 12.58
C ALA A 126 0.94 -24.08 11.61
N ALA A 127 1.35 -24.11 10.42
CA ALA A 127 0.62 -24.28 9.19
C ALA A 127 1.63 -24.07 8.07
N PRO A 128 1.41 -24.50 6.85
CA PRO A 128 2.29 -24.18 5.73
C PRO A 128 2.48 -22.66 5.57
N ASP A 129 1.58 -21.87 6.10
CA ASP A 129 1.60 -20.41 6.05
C ASP A 129 2.01 -19.81 7.40
N THR A 130 2.62 -18.64 7.38
CA THR A 130 2.95 -17.89 8.60
C THR A 130 1.66 -17.33 9.19
N ALA A 131 1.35 -17.70 10.43
CA ALA A 131 0.30 -17.08 11.20
C ALA A 131 0.90 -16.13 12.24
N VAL A 132 0.27 -14.97 12.41
CA VAL A 132 0.60 -14.01 13.46
C VAL A 132 -0.66 -13.66 14.24
N ARG A 133 -0.58 -13.80 15.54
CA ARG A 133 -1.65 -13.41 16.47
C ARG A 133 -1.27 -12.08 17.12
N PHE A 134 -2.18 -11.14 17.02
CA PHE A 134 -2.12 -9.85 17.69
C PHE A 134 -2.94 -9.93 18.96
N ILE A 135 -2.36 -9.52 20.06
CA ILE A 135 -3.03 -9.48 21.36
C ILE A 135 -2.84 -8.08 21.91
N LEU A 136 -3.92 -7.31 22.00
CA LEU A 136 -3.97 -6.03 22.68
C LEU A 136 -4.53 -6.20 24.08
N THR A 137 -3.85 -5.68 25.07
CA THR A 137 -4.30 -5.70 26.47
C THR A 137 -4.09 -4.34 27.12
N PRO A 138 -4.97 -3.91 28.03
CA PRO A 138 -4.67 -2.76 28.88
C PRO A 138 -3.52 -3.09 29.82
N ARG A 139 -2.74 -2.07 30.16
CA ARG A 139 -1.57 -2.17 31.01
C ARG A 139 -1.77 -1.52 32.38
#